data_c8409932bd5cec1434e5911de8b0d496
#
_entry.id   c8409932bd5cec1434e5911de8b0d496
#
_cell.length_a   1.000
_cell.length_b   1.000
_cell.length_c   1.000
_cell.angle_alpha   90.00
_cell.angle_beta   90.00
_cell.angle_gamma   90.00
#
_symmetry.space_group_name_H-M   'P 1'
#
loop_
_entity.id
_entity.type
_entity.pdbx_description
1 polymer ?
#
loop_
_entity_poly.entity_id
_entity_poly.type
_entity_poly.pdbx_seq_one_letter_code
_entity_poly.pdbx_strand_id
1 'polypeptide(L)'
;MNDQGSNNWLATKAHQAMIENGFEPEFSPEVGDQVKEIQARSTATANASIKDMRSLLWSSIDNATSRDLDQIEWAEALPNGDIRVLVGIADVDASVAKDSPIDKHAAQNTVTVYTESKIFPMMPEELSTDLTSLNEGVDRLAVVADMTIKENGDVPESTFYRALVHNYAQLAYESVGSWLDGKEDVPEKVAITPGLKEQLELQQQAALRLQKYRTAKGALEFESIESSAVVEDGQIKGIRSVEPNAARKLIENFMVAANVEMAEFLENHNALSLRRVVKTPKQWDGIVRIADRKSVV
;
A
#
# COMPACT_ATOMS: atom_id res chain seq x y z
N MET A 1 32.40 -23.86 -0.69
CA MET A 1 33.00 -22.65 -1.30
C MET A 1 32.39 -22.48 -2.69
N ASN A 2 31.32 -21.68 -2.86
CA ASN A 2 30.86 -21.11 -4.17
C ASN A 2 29.52 -20.41 -4.09
N ASP A 3 29.09 -19.99 -2.89
CA ASP A 3 27.73 -19.43 -2.73
C ASP A 3 27.65 -17.89 -2.86
N GLN A 4 28.72 -17.18 -2.56
CA GLN A 4 28.78 -15.71 -2.78
C GLN A 4 28.90 -15.31 -4.27
N GLY A 5 29.33 -16.22 -5.13
CA GLY A 5 29.48 -15.96 -6.57
C GLY A 5 28.14 -15.91 -7.34
N SER A 6 27.17 -16.71 -6.94
CA SER A 6 25.88 -16.83 -7.63
C SER A 6 24.97 -15.63 -7.35
N ASN A 7 24.89 -15.18 -6.09
CA ASN A 7 24.08 -14.01 -5.71
C ASN A 7 24.66 -12.71 -6.29
N ASN A 8 25.99 -12.60 -6.34
CA ASN A 8 26.67 -11.45 -6.94
C ASN A 8 26.42 -11.38 -8.46
N TRP A 9 26.36 -12.53 -9.15
CA TRP A 9 26.07 -12.56 -10.59
C TRP A 9 24.64 -12.10 -10.91
N LEU A 10 23.63 -12.57 -10.17
CA LEU A 10 22.24 -12.14 -10.37
C LEU A 10 22.06 -10.65 -10.09
N ALA A 11 22.62 -10.14 -8.99
CA ALA A 11 22.60 -8.71 -8.67
C ALA A 11 23.26 -7.86 -9.75
N THR A 12 24.40 -8.34 -10.30
CA THR A 12 25.08 -7.66 -11.42
C THR A 12 24.23 -7.64 -12.68
N LYS A 13 23.56 -8.76 -13.00
CA LYS A 13 22.66 -8.83 -14.16
C LYS A 13 21.42 -7.95 -13.99
N ALA A 14 20.84 -7.94 -12.80
CA ALA A 14 19.72 -7.04 -12.48
C ALA A 14 20.11 -5.57 -12.63
N HIS A 15 21.27 -5.19 -12.08
CA HIS A 15 21.82 -3.83 -12.23
C HIS A 15 22.05 -3.44 -13.70
N GLN A 16 22.64 -4.35 -14.48
CA GLN A 16 22.82 -4.13 -15.91
C GLN A 16 21.49 -3.94 -16.65
N ALA A 17 20.49 -4.77 -16.33
CA ALA A 17 19.15 -4.67 -16.90
C ALA A 17 18.48 -3.33 -16.55
N MET A 18 18.67 -2.80 -15.34
CA MET A 18 18.18 -1.47 -14.96
C MET A 18 18.71 -0.41 -15.91
N ILE A 19 20.04 -0.36 -16.12
CA ILE A 19 20.69 0.61 -17.02
C ILE A 19 20.19 0.45 -18.47
N GLU A 20 20.13 -0.78 -18.98
CA GLU A 20 19.69 -1.08 -20.35
C GLU A 20 18.22 -0.66 -20.61
N ASN A 21 17.39 -0.59 -19.56
CA ASN A 21 16.03 -0.13 -19.64
C ASN A 21 15.84 1.35 -19.25
N GLY A 22 16.93 2.11 -19.10
CA GLY A 22 16.90 3.56 -18.87
C GLY A 22 16.65 3.98 -17.42
N PHE A 23 16.80 3.07 -16.47
CA PHE A 23 16.74 3.38 -15.04
C PHE A 23 18.10 3.82 -14.49
N GLU A 24 18.08 4.57 -13.41
CA GLU A 24 19.25 4.96 -12.62
C GLU A 24 19.32 4.11 -11.34
N PRO A 25 20.09 3.01 -11.32
CA PRO A 25 20.10 2.09 -10.18
C PRO A 25 20.84 2.62 -8.94
N GLU A 26 21.59 3.71 -9.07
CA GLU A 26 22.39 4.30 -7.99
C GLU A 26 21.97 5.74 -7.74
N PHE A 27 21.94 6.14 -6.45
CA PHE A 27 21.66 7.52 -6.06
C PHE A 27 22.90 8.41 -6.21
N SER A 28 22.69 9.65 -6.63
CA SER A 28 23.78 10.64 -6.68
C SER A 28 24.19 11.11 -5.28
N PRO A 29 25.42 11.66 -5.12
CA PRO A 29 25.86 12.21 -3.83
C PRO A 29 24.90 13.27 -3.26
N GLU A 30 24.29 14.10 -4.12
CA GLU A 30 23.35 15.16 -3.74
C GLU A 30 22.08 14.58 -3.10
N VAL A 31 21.66 13.39 -3.52
CA VAL A 31 20.55 12.66 -2.88
C VAL A 31 20.94 12.29 -1.45
N GLY A 32 22.15 11.76 -1.24
CA GLY A 32 22.65 11.42 0.09
C GLY A 32 22.75 12.63 1.03
N ASP A 33 23.15 13.79 0.51
CA ASP A 33 23.21 15.02 1.31
C ASP A 33 21.80 15.53 1.65
N GLN A 34 20.84 15.46 0.72
CA GLN A 34 19.44 15.78 1.00
C GLN A 34 18.83 14.87 2.06
N VAL A 35 19.12 13.56 2.07
CA VAL A 35 18.68 12.64 3.12
C VAL A 35 19.15 13.12 4.50
N LYS A 36 20.43 13.49 4.65
CA LYS A 36 20.99 14.01 5.91
C LYS A 36 20.28 15.30 6.37
N GLU A 37 19.96 16.19 5.42
CA GLU A 37 19.21 17.40 5.72
C GLU A 37 17.78 17.09 6.23
N ILE A 38 17.09 16.12 5.61
CA ILE A 38 15.75 15.68 6.03
C ILE A 38 15.82 15.06 7.44
N GLN A 39 16.81 14.20 7.70
CA GLN A 39 17.03 13.59 9.02
C GLN A 39 17.30 14.63 10.11
N ALA A 40 17.99 15.72 9.79
CA ALA A 40 18.30 16.80 10.73
C ALA A 40 17.11 17.73 11.02
N ARG A 41 16.04 17.67 10.22
CA ARG A 41 14.82 18.49 10.46
C ARG A 41 14.08 17.98 11.68
N SER A 42 13.48 18.92 12.43
CA SER A 42 12.60 18.58 13.54
C SER A 42 11.40 17.75 13.06
N THR A 43 10.96 16.80 13.89
CA THR A 43 9.72 16.05 13.65
C THR A 43 8.56 16.99 13.40
N ALA A 44 7.70 16.63 12.45
CA ALA A 44 6.51 17.40 12.15
C ALA A 44 5.60 17.54 13.37
N THR A 45 5.01 18.71 13.53
CA THR A 45 4.06 19.00 14.58
C THR A 45 2.70 19.35 14.00
N ALA A 46 1.63 18.95 14.66
CA ALA A 46 0.29 19.37 14.31
C ALA A 46 0.17 20.91 14.36
N ASN A 47 -0.52 21.50 13.39
CA ASN A 47 -0.78 22.94 13.30
C ASN A 47 -2.13 23.20 12.64
N ALA A 48 -2.45 24.45 12.29
CA ALA A 48 -3.75 24.80 11.69
C ALA A 48 -4.04 24.06 10.35
N SER A 49 -3.03 23.59 9.63
CA SER A 49 -3.17 22.87 8.37
C SER A 49 -2.95 21.36 8.51
N ILE A 50 -2.49 20.86 9.67
CA ILE A 50 -2.20 19.44 9.94
C ILE A 50 -3.01 19.03 11.17
N LYS A 51 -4.00 18.15 10.97
CA LYS A 51 -4.84 17.66 12.06
C LYS A 51 -4.04 16.70 12.97
N ASP A 52 -4.26 16.79 14.28
CA ASP A 52 -3.73 15.78 15.21
C ASP A 52 -4.72 14.63 15.33
N MET A 53 -4.34 13.47 14.80
CA MET A 53 -5.16 12.25 14.81
C MET A 53 -4.43 11.07 15.48
N ARG A 54 -3.42 11.37 16.28
CA ARG A 54 -2.62 10.36 16.99
C ARG A 54 -3.42 9.55 18.02
N SER A 55 -4.52 10.09 18.52
CA SER A 55 -5.36 9.41 19.51
C SER A 55 -6.23 8.29 18.92
N LEU A 56 -6.37 8.20 17.59
CA LEU A 56 -7.11 7.13 16.94
C LEU A 56 -6.27 5.85 16.92
N LEU A 57 -6.92 4.71 17.08
CA LEU A 57 -6.25 3.40 17.08
C LEU A 57 -5.93 2.96 15.65
N TRP A 58 -4.96 3.62 15.04
CA TRP A 58 -4.45 3.27 13.72
C TRP A 58 -3.69 1.95 13.74
N SER A 59 -3.84 1.18 12.68
CA SER A 59 -3.06 -0.04 12.45
C SER A 59 -2.69 -0.18 10.98
N SER A 60 -1.62 -0.90 10.68
CA SER A 60 -1.25 -1.30 9.32
C SER A 60 -1.36 -2.81 9.17
N ILE A 61 -1.67 -3.28 7.96
CA ILE A 61 -1.60 -4.70 7.60
C ILE A 61 -0.77 -4.82 6.32
N ASP A 62 0.37 -5.52 6.39
CA ASP A 62 1.28 -5.71 5.26
C ASP A 62 1.95 -7.09 5.33
N ASN A 63 2.96 -7.37 4.48
CA ASN A 63 3.76 -8.58 4.64
C ASN A 63 4.55 -8.52 5.96
N ALA A 64 4.78 -9.67 6.59
CA ALA A 64 5.50 -9.73 7.87
C ALA A 64 6.93 -9.14 7.81
N THR A 65 7.51 -9.06 6.61
CA THR A 65 8.86 -8.54 6.36
C THR A 65 8.88 -7.11 5.81
N SER A 66 7.71 -6.50 5.56
CA SER A 66 7.64 -5.12 5.05
C SER A 66 8.16 -4.13 6.07
N ARG A 67 8.99 -3.19 5.56
CA ARG A 67 9.58 -2.08 6.33
C ARG A 67 9.13 -0.72 5.80
N ASP A 68 8.60 -0.70 4.60
CA ASP A 68 8.10 0.45 3.86
C ASP A 68 6.57 0.51 4.00
N LEU A 69 6.10 0.84 5.21
CA LEU A 69 4.67 0.92 5.50
C LEU A 69 4.10 2.23 4.96
N ASP A 70 3.34 2.13 3.90
CA ASP A 70 2.80 3.27 3.16
C ASP A 70 1.34 3.59 3.52
N GLN A 71 0.62 2.68 4.20
CA GLN A 71 -0.76 2.91 4.64
C GLN A 71 -1.04 2.43 6.07
N ILE A 72 -1.99 3.11 6.71
CA ILE A 72 -2.62 2.73 7.99
C ILE A 72 -4.12 3.00 7.91
N GLU A 73 -4.91 2.21 8.67
CA GLU A 73 -6.36 2.28 8.63
C GLU A 73 -6.97 2.46 10.01
N TRP A 74 -8.15 3.10 10.01
CA TRP A 74 -9.04 3.22 11.16
C TRP A 74 -10.49 3.29 10.70
N ALA A 75 -11.42 2.77 11.52
CA ALA A 75 -12.85 2.79 11.21
C ALA A 75 -13.71 3.13 12.43
N GLU A 76 -14.89 3.72 12.17
CA GLU A 76 -15.91 4.07 13.16
C GLU A 76 -17.30 3.72 12.64
N ALA A 77 -18.10 3.02 13.47
CA ALA A 77 -19.50 2.77 13.16
C ALA A 77 -20.33 4.03 13.46
N LEU A 78 -21.09 4.50 12.47
CA LEU A 78 -21.97 5.66 12.62
C LEU A 78 -23.38 5.26 13.08
N PRO A 79 -24.12 6.15 13.77
CA PRO A 79 -25.45 5.83 14.32
C PRO A 79 -26.49 5.43 13.26
N ASN A 80 -26.31 5.84 12.02
CA ASN A 80 -27.19 5.51 10.89
C ASN A 80 -26.86 4.16 10.19
N GLY A 81 -25.89 3.41 10.72
CA GLY A 81 -25.44 2.14 10.16
C GLY A 81 -24.36 2.25 9.10
N ASP A 82 -23.97 3.47 8.69
CA ASP A 82 -22.82 3.69 7.82
C ASP A 82 -21.50 3.46 8.59
N ILE A 83 -20.42 3.30 7.89
CA ILE A 83 -19.07 3.15 8.48
C ILE A 83 -18.19 4.27 7.94
N ARG A 84 -17.61 5.06 8.84
CA ARG A 84 -16.54 5.99 8.50
C ARG A 84 -15.23 5.25 8.50
N VAL A 85 -14.48 5.35 7.41
CA VAL A 85 -13.15 4.75 7.24
C VAL A 85 -12.15 5.85 6.95
N LEU A 86 -11.04 5.82 7.67
CA LEU A 86 -9.88 6.65 7.43
C LEU A 86 -8.75 5.78 6.90
N VAL A 87 -8.19 6.18 5.76
CA VAL A 87 -6.97 5.58 5.19
C VAL A 87 -5.88 6.64 5.20
N GLY A 88 -4.87 6.43 6.01
CA GLY A 88 -3.71 7.32 6.10
C GLY A 88 -2.60 6.82 5.19
N ILE A 89 -2.17 7.65 4.23
CA ILE A 89 -1.08 7.35 3.30
C ILE A 89 0.13 8.19 3.68
N ALA A 90 1.32 7.60 3.70
CA ALA A 90 2.57 8.28 4.03
C ALA A 90 2.75 9.58 3.21
N ASP A 91 2.92 10.72 3.89
CA ASP A 91 3.06 12.04 3.24
C ASP A 91 4.52 12.29 2.84
N VAL A 92 4.96 11.64 1.77
CA VAL A 92 6.33 11.80 1.24
C VAL A 92 6.60 13.21 0.75
N ASP A 93 5.61 13.89 0.17
CA ASP A 93 5.72 15.27 -0.34
C ASP A 93 6.08 16.27 0.77
N ALA A 94 5.69 16.01 2.01
CA ALA A 94 6.10 16.83 3.15
C ALA A 94 7.62 16.83 3.39
N SER A 95 8.32 15.79 2.96
CA SER A 95 9.76 15.62 3.16
C SER A 95 10.56 15.89 1.88
N VAL A 96 10.02 15.58 0.70
CA VAL A 96 10.70 15.67 -0.59
C VAL A 96 10.14 16.83 -1.41
N ALA A 97 10.90 17.91 -1.48
CA ALA A 97 10.50 19.08 -2.26
C ALA A 97 10.57 18.80 -3.77
N LYS A 98 9.60 19.36 -4.51
CA LYS A 98 9.59 19.31 -5.98
C LYS A 98 10.92 19.81 -6.56
N ASP A 99 11.39 19.18 -7.61
CA ASP A 99 12.65 19.47 -8.34
C ASP A 99 13.93 19.29 -7.48
N SER A 100 13.82 18.72 -6.29
CA SER A 100 14.97 18.35 -5.46
C SER A 100 15.73 17.14 -6.05
N PRO A 101 16.96 16.83 -5.61
CA PRO A 101 17.70 15.67 -6.07
C PRO A 101 16.94 14.35 -5.93
N ILE A 102 16.26 14.12 -4.80
CA ILE A 102 15.44 12.93 -4.57
C ILE A 102 14.24 12.90 -5.53
N ASP A 103 13.53 14.00 -5.69
CA ASP A 103 12.37 14.08 -6.59
C ASP A 103 12.77 13.81 -8.05
N LYS A 104 13.90 14.36 -8.52
CA LYS A 104 14.40 14.11 -9.87
C LYS A 104 14.77 12.65 -10.10
N HIS A 105 15.43 12.00 -9.15
CA HIS A 105 15.76 10.57 -9.24
C HIS A 105 14.46 9.73 -9.24
N ALA A 106 13.52 10.04 -8.37
CA ALA A 106 12.22 9.36 -8.31
C ALA A 106 11.43 9.54 -9.62
N ALA A 107 11.44 10.74 -10.20
CA ALA A 107 10.80 11.02 -11.48
C ALA A 107 11.45 10.26 -12.66
N GLN A 108 12.77 10.06 -12.63
CA GLN A 108 13.49 9.28 -13.63
C GLN A 108 13.15 7.79 -13.54
N ASN A 109 13.15 7.23 -12.32
CA ASN A 109 12.90 5.80 -12.12
C ASN A 109 11.42 5.44 -12.10
N THR A 110 10.54 6.31 -11.58
CA THR A 110 9.07 6.16 -11.50
C THR A 110 8.55 4.96 -10.71
N VAL A 111 9.35 3.97 -10.40
CA VAL A 111 9.00 2.75 -9.65
C VAL A 111 10.18 2.23 -8.84
N THR A 112 9.88 1.51 -7.76
CA THR A 112 10.84 0.61 -7.12
C THR A 112 10.83 -0.73 -7.85
N VAL A 113 12.01 -1.25 -8.22
CA VAL A 113 12.13 -2.54 -8.88
C VAL A 113 12.61 -3.60 -7.89
N TYR A 114 11.74 -4.56 -7.60
CA TYR A 114 12.03 -5.68 -6.70
C TYR A 114 12.58 -6.85 -7.50
N THR A 115 13.78 -7.31 -7.14
CA THR A 115 14.34 -8.56 -7.65
C THR A 115 14.75 -9.44 -6.47
N GLU A 116 14.85 -10.74 -6.68
CA GLU A 116 15.27 -11.69 -5.63
C GLU A 116 16.68 -11.42 -5.08
N SER A 117 17.53 -10.76 -5.86
CA SER A 117 18.94 -10.53 -5.51
C SER A 117 19.23 -9.11 -5.00
N LYS A 118 18.43 -8.14 -5.39
CA LYS A 118 18.60 -6.72 -5.00
C LYS A 118 17.30 -5.96 -5.24
N ILE A 119 16.95 -5.06 -4.33
CA ILE A 119 15.90 -4.07 -4.53
C ILE A 119 16.56 -2.80 -5.08
N PHE A 120 15.95 -2.19 -6.10
CA PHE A 120 16.33 -0.88 -6.63
C PHE A 120 15.22 0.11 -6.28
N PRO A 121 15.35 0.80 -5.15
CA PRO A 121 14.30 1.68 -4.65
C PRO A 121 14.20 2.95 -5.48
N MET A 122 12.98 3.43 -5.69
CA MET A 122 12.70 4.72 -6.34
C MET A 122 13.20 5.90 -5.50
N MET A 123 13.14 5.76 -4.19
CA MET A 123 13.62 6.75 -3.22
C MET A 123 14.61 6.11 -2.25
N PRO A 124 15.51 6.89 -1.62
CA PRO A 124 16.44 6.37 -0.62
C PRO A 124 15.76 5.52 0.45
N GLU A 125 16.38 4.42 0.85
CA GLU A 125 15.85 3.48 1.83
C GLU A 125 15.53 4.18 3.16
N GLU A 126 16.34 5.15 3.58
CA GLU A 126 16.15 5.92 4.79
C GLU A 126 14.82 6.71 4.79
N LEU A 127 14.34 7.11 3.62
CA LEU A 127 13.00 7.70 3.48
C LEU A 127 11.93 6.63 3.52
N SER A 128 12.00 5.66 2.61
CA SER A 128 10.90 4.70 2.38
C SER A 128 10.70 3.74 3.54
N THR A 129 11.74 3.38 4.31
CA THR A 129 11.63 2.41 5.42
C THR A 129 11.68 3.03 6.82
N ASP A 130 12.00 4.34 6.93
CA ASP A 130 12.09 5.02 8.22
C ASP A 130 11.36 6.37 8.20
N LEU A 131 11.96 7.42 7.60
CA LEU A 131 11.53 8.81 7.82
C LEU A 131 10.07 9.10 7.41
N THR A 132 9.57 8.45 6.36
CA THR A 132 8.18 8.58 5.90
C THR A 132 7.35 7.33 6.14
N SER A 133 7.97 6.18 6.43
CA SER A 133 7.26 4.95 6.73
C SER A 133 6.38 5.10 7.98
N LEU A 134 5.14 4.62 7.90
CA LEU A 134 4.15 4.67 8.98
C LEU A 134 4.41 3.56 10.01
N ASN A 135 5.66 3.48 10.49
CA ASN A 135 6.13 2.46 11.40
C ASN A 135 5.38 2.48 12.73
N GLU A 136 5.26 1.30 13.36
CA GLU A 136 4.64 1.17 14.67
C GLU A 136 5.38 1.97 15.75
N GLY A 137 4.63 2.63 16.62
CA GLY A 137 5.15 3.33 17.81
C GLY A 137 5.77 4.69 17.51
N VAL A 138 5.64 5.22 16.30
CA VAL A 138 6.17 6.55 15.93
C VAL A 138 5.12 7.45 15.34
N ASP A 139 5.28 8.76 15.55
CA ASP A 139 4.43 9.77 14.94
C ASP A 139 4.90 10.08 13.52
N ARG A 140 3.99 10.10 12.55
CA ARG A 140 4.28 10.38 11.13
C ARG A 140 3.23 11.29 10.53
N LEU A 141 3.62 12.01 9.47
CA LEU A 141 2.67 12.73 8.62
C LEU A 141 2.04 11.76 7.61
N ALA A 142 0.73 11.90 7.46
CA ALA A 142 -0.05 11.18 6.47
C ALA A 142 -1.01 12.10 5.74
N VAL A 143 -1.30 11.79 4.48
CA VAL A 143 -2.48 12.27 3.77
C VAL A 143 -3.62 11.30 4.06
N VAL A 144 -4.66 11.78 4.70
CA VAL A 144 -5.79 10.97 5.13
C VAL A 144 -6.94 11.11 4.13
N ALA A 145 -7.37 9.96 3.58
CA ALA A 145 -8.66 9.81 2.91
C ALA A 145 -9.72 9.48 3.97
N ASP A 146 -10.65 10.38 4.19
CA ASP A 146 -11.75 10.27 5.17
C ASP A 146 -13.04 10.02 4.41
N MET A 147 -13.56 8.81 4.48
CA MET A 147 -14.64 8.29 3.64
C MET A 147 -15.80 7.79 4.49
N THR A 148 -17.04 8.09 4.09
CA THR A 148 -18.24 7.51 4.68
C THR A 148 -18.79 6.43 3.75
N ILE A 149 -18.77 5.17 4.20
CA ILE A 149 -19.22 3.99 3.44
C ILE A 149 -20.63 3.61 3.89
N LYS A 150 -21.59 3.74 2.99
CA LYS A 150 -22.97 3.34 3.24
C LYS A 150 -23.14 1.83 3.36
N GLU A 151 -24.30 1.39 3.83
CA GLU A 151 -24.65 -0.03 3.95
C GLU A 151 -24.57 -0.76 2.58
N ASN A 152 -24.94 -0.08 1.49
CA ASN A 152 -24.85 -0.61 0.12
C ASN A 152 -23.45 -0.55 -0.50
N GLY A 153 -22.46 0.02 0.22
CA GLY A 153 -21.06 0.15 -0.22
C GLY A 153 -20.74 1.41 -1.04
N ASP A 154 -21.72 2.30 -1.26
CA ASP A 154 -21.52 3.61 -1.89
C ASP A 154 -20.72 4.54 -0.98
N VAL A 155 -19.88 5.41 -1.54
CA VAL A 155 -19.11 6.43 -0.82
C VAL A 155 -19.56 7.82 -1.28
N PRO A 156 -20.64 8.37 -0.70
CA PRO A 156 -21.19 9.65 -1.15
C PRO A 156 -20.36 10.87 -0.74
N GLU A 157 -19.54 10.72 0.29
CA GLU A 157 -18.76 11.82 0.87
C GLU A 157 -17.35 11.35 1.19
N SER A 158 -16.37 12.10 0.69
CA SER A 158 -14.97 11.93 1.01
C SER A 158 -14.27 13.27 1.18
N THR A 159 -13.27 13.32 2.05
CA THR A 159 -12.41 14.49 2.23
C THR A 159 -10.96 14.07 2.38
N PHE A 160 -10.04 14.96 1.97
CA PHE A 160 -8.61 14.71 2.05
C PHE A 160 -7.92 15.84 2.84
N TYR A 161 -7.05 15.45 3.75
CA TYR A 161 -6.30 16.40 4.56
C TYR A 161 -5.00 15.78 5.09
N ARG A 162 -4.05 16.61 5.44
CA ARG A 162 -2.83 16.20 6.15
C ARG A 162 -3.10 16.00 7.63
N ALA A 163 -2.57 14.93 8.20
CA ALA A 163 -2.67 14.63 9.61
C ALA A 163 -1.36 14.11 10.19
N LEU A 164 -1.17 14.34 11.48
CA LEU A 164 -0.18 13.67 12.30
C LEU A 164 -0.85 12.43 12.89
N VAL A 165 -0.31 11.25 12.60
CA VAL A 165 -0.86 9.94 12.95
C VAL A 165 0.14 9.15 13.78
N HIS A 166 -0.35 8.10 14.49
CA HIS A 166 0.48 7.18 15.28
C HIS A 166 0.02 5.74 15.03
N ASN A 167 0.88 4.91 14.44
CA ASN A 167 0.55 3.50 14.19
C ASN A 167 0.71 2.70 15.50
N TYR A 168 -0.39 2.15 16.02
CA TYR A 168 -0.40 1.37 17.26
C TYR A 168 -0.12 -0.11 17.07
N ALA A 169 -0.31 -0.64 15.84
CA ALA A 169 -0.08 -2.04 15.55
C ALA A 169 0.29 -2.26 14.08
N GLN A 170 1.50 -2.75 13.84
CA GLN A 170 1.89 -3.34 12.56
C GLN A 170 1.49 -4.82 12.55
N LEU A 171 0.66 -5.22 11.60
CA LEU A 171 0.09 -6.55 11.48
C LEU A 171 0.51 -7.20 10.16
N ALA A 172 0.40 -8.54 10.10
CA ALA A 172 0.77 -9.29 8.91
C ALA A 172 -0.46 -9.86 8.18
N TYR A 173 -0.45 -9.81 6.83
CA TYR A 173 -1.50 -10.38 6.00
C TYR A 173 -1.82 -11.84 6.32
N GLU A 174 -0.80 -12.64 6.62
CA GLU A 174 -0.97 -14.07 6.85
C GLU A 174 -1.78 -14.33 8.12
N SER A 175 -1.39 -13.72 9.24
CA SER A 175 -2.03 -13.97 10.54
C SER A 175 -3.42 -13.33 10.63
N VAL A 176 -3.57 -12.08 10.19
CA VAL A 176 -4.87 -11.40 10.19
C VAL A 176 -5.81 -12.05 9.18
N GLY A 177 -5.31 -12.42 7.99
CA GLY A 177 -6.09 -13.07 6.97
C GLY A 177 -6.61 -14.44 7.39
N SER A 178 -5.76 -15.28 7.97
CA SER A 178 -6.16 -16.59 8.51
C SER A 178 -7.25 -16.47 9.58
N TRP A 179 -7.12 -15.48 10.47
CA TRP A 179 -8.14 -15.21 11.48
C TRP A 179 -9.46 -14.73 10.86
N LEU A 180 -9.43 -13.72 9.99
CA LEU A 180 -10.63 -13.18 9.36
C LEU A 180 -11.33 -14.21 8.43
N ASP A 181 -10.57 -15.16 7.86
CA ASP A 181 -11.11 -16.30 7.11
C ASP A 181 -11.67 -17.42 8.04
N GLY A 182 -11.52 -17.29 9.35
CA GLY A 182 -11.98 -18.28 10.35
C GLY A 182 -11.15 -19.57 10.38
N LYS A 183 -9.91 -19.52 9.90
CA LYS A 183 -8.98 -20.67 9.85
C LYS A 183 -8.12 -20.78 11.10
N GLU A 184 -7.84 -19.66 11.76
CA GLU A 184 -6.98 -19.56 12.94
C GLU A 184 -7.62 -18.65 13.99
N ASP A 185 -7.11 -18.72 15.21
CA ASP A 185 -7.50 -17.83 16.30
C ASP A 185 -7.02 -16.40 16.07
N VAL A 186 -7.56 -15.46 16.87
CA VAL A 186 -7.16 -14.04 16.86
C VAL A 186 -5.66 -13.92 17.09
N PRO A 187 -4.91 -13.21 16.25
CA PRO A 187 -3.46 -12.99 16.46
C PRO A 187 -3.18 -12.36 17.82
N GLU A 188 -2.10 -12.78 18.49
CA GLU A 188 -1.78 -12.34 19.83
C GLU A 188 -1.75 -10.79 19.96
N LYS A 189 -1.09 -10.11 19.01
CA LYS A 189 -1.03 -8.63 19.00
C LYS A 189 -2.42 -7.99 18.93
N VAL A 190 -3.35 -8.58 18.17
CA VAL A 190 -4.74 -8.11 18.06
C VAL A 190 -5.48 -8.35 19.37
N ALA A 191 -5.27 -9.51 20.01
CA ALA A 191 -5.95 -9.88 21.25
C ALA A 191 -5.50 -9.01 22.45
N ILE A 192 -4.22 -8.63 22.50
CA ILE A 192 -3.68 -7.84 23.64
C ILE A 192 -3.83 -6.32 23.47
N THR A 193 -4.09 -5.83 22.24
CA THR A 193 -4.28 -4.39 21.98
C THR A 193 -5.75 -4.01 22.15
N PRO A 194 -6.12 -3.23 23.18
CA PRO A 194 -7.52 -2.93 23.47
C PRO A 194 -8.23 -2.24 22.30
N GLY A 195 -9.36 -2.79 21.87
CA GLY A 195 -10.19 -2.24 20.77
C GLY A 195 -9.73 -2.59 19.37
N LEU A 196 -8.55 -3.21 19.20
CA LEU A 196 -8.01 -3.49 17.87
C LEU A 196 -8.79 -4.59 17.14
N LYS A 197 -9.29 -5.59 17.88
CA LYS A 197 -10.12 -6.64 17.32
C LYS A 197 -11.40 -6.06 16.69
N GLU A 198 -12.10 -5.24 17.43
CA GLU A 198 -13.33 -4.56 17.00
C GLU A 198 -13.06 -3.63 15.81
N GLN A 199 -11.90 -2.96 15.80
CA GLN A 199 -11.46 -2.14 14.66
C GLN A 199 -11.32 -2.97 13.40
N LEU A 200 -10.62 -4.10 13.44
CA LEU A 200 -10.38 -4.95 12.29
C LEU A 200 -11.65 -5.64 11.79
N GLU A 201 -12.54 -6.06 12.70
CA GLU A 201 -13.85 -6.61 12.34
C GLU A 201 -14.73 -5.57 11.62
N LEU A 202 -14.68 -4.31 12.08
CA LEU A 202 -15.40 -3.20 11.44
C LEU A 202 -14.80 -2.84 10.08
N GLN A 203 -13.48 -2.80 9.98
CA GLN A 203 -12.77 -2.58 8.72
C GLN A 203 -13.09 -3.68 7.70
N GLN A 204 -13.11 -4.94 8.12
CA GLN A 204 -13.50 -6.06 7.26
C GLN A 204 -14.95 -5.89 6.75
N GLN A 205 -15.86 -5.47 7.62
CA GLN A 205 -17.25 -5.21 7.22
C GLN A 205 -17.33 -4.10 6.17
N ALA A 206 -16.58 -2.99 6.36
CA ALA A 206 -16.53 -1.90 5.41
C ALA A 206 -15.95 -2.33 4.06
N ALA A 207 -14.85 -3.10 4.07
CA ALA A 207 -14.23 -3.63 2.86
C ALA A 207 -15.16 -4.54 2.05
N LEU A 208 -15.92 -5.39 2.73
CA LEU A 208 -16.93 -6.25 2.07
C LEU A 208 -18.07 -5.45 1.44
N ARG A 209 -18.49 -4.32 2.04
CA ARG A 209 -19.48 -3.41 1.43
C ARG A 209 -18.92 -2.80 0.15
N LEU A 210 -17.68 -2.30 0.16
CA LEU A 210 -17.00 -1.73 -1.01
C LEU A 210 -16.85 -2.77 -2.13
N GLN A 211 -16.41 -3.98 -1.80
CA GLN A 211 -16.27 -5.07 -2.78
C GLN A 211 -17.61 -5.38 -3.45
N LYS A 212 -18.65 -5.58 -2.66
CA LYS A 212 -20.01 -5.87 -3.16
C LYS A 212 -20.51 -4.76 -4.09
N TYR A 213 -20.30 -3.50 -3.74
CA TYR A 213 -20.69 -2.36 -4.56
C TYR A 213 -19.92 -2.34 -5.89
N ARG A 214 -18.61 -2.52 -5.87
CA ARG A 214 -17.79 -2.58 -7.09
C ARG A 214 -18.22 -3.71 -8.02
N THR A 215 -18.44 -4.91 -7.48
CA THR A 215 -18.90 -6.06 -8.26
C THR A 215 -20.28 -5.79 -8.88
N ALA A 216 -21.22 -5.19 -8.14
CA ALA A 216 -22.52 -4.79 -8.65
C ALA A 216 -22.43 -3.71 -9.76
N LYS A 217 -21.38 -2.90 -9.77
CA LYS A 217 -21.08 -1.91 -10.82
C LYS A 217 -20.31 -2.50 -12.01
N GLY A 218 -20.03 -3.79 -12.03
CA GLY A 218 -19.39 -4.50 -13.14
C GLY A 218 -17.86 -4.57 -13.04
N ALA A 219 -17.28 -4.33 -11.86
CA ALA A 219 -15.87 -4.60 -11.65
C ALA A 219 -15.60 -6.10 -11.79
N LEU A 220 -14.59 -6.45 -12.58
CA LEU A 220 -14.15 -7.83 -12.74
C LEU A 220 -13.13 -8.17 -11.65
N GLU A 221 -13.36 -9.28 -10.97
CA GLU A 221 -12.37 -9.86 -10.06
C GLU A 221 -11.48 -10.82 -10.87
N PHE A 222 -10.20 -10.48 -10.96
CA PHE A 222 -9.21 -11.38 -11.52
C PHE A 222 -8.41 -11.99 -10.36
N GLU A 223 -8.53 -13.28 -10.19
CA GLU A 223 -7.62 -14.01 -9.31
C GLU A 223 -6.28 -14.17 -10.02
N SER A 224 -5.28 -13.38 -9.62
CA SER A 224 -3.90 -13.57 -10.04
C SER A 224 -3.21 -14.50 -9.03
N ILE A 225 -2.59 -15.56 -9.54
CA ILE A 225 -1.71 -16.39 -8.73
C ILE A 225 -0.38 -15.65 -8.60
N GLU A 226 -0.13 -15.06 -7.45
CA GLU A 226 1.18 -14.51 -7.12
C GLU A 226 2.10 -15.64 -6.69
N SER A 227 3.35 -15.58 -7.13
CA SER A 227 4.36 -16.56 -6.78
C SER A 227 5.50 -15.89 -6.04
N SER A 228 5.92 -16.46 -4.93
CA SER A 228 7.07 -16.01 -4.15
C SER A 228 8.13 -17.11 -4.12
N ALA A 229 9.41 -16.76 -4.31
CA ALA A 229 10.48 -17.68 -4.14
C ALA A 229 10.67 -18.05 -2.66
N VAL A 230 10.89 -19.34 -2.39
CA VAL A 230 11.30 -19.81 -1.07
C VAL A 230 12.83 -19.80 -1.05
N VAL A 231 13.39 -18.85 -0.30
CA VAL A 231 14.86 -18.72 -0.16
C VAL A 231 15.28 -19.27 1.21
N GLU A 232 16.18 -20.25 1.22
CA GLU A 232 16.82 -20.80 2.42
C GLU A 232 18.33 -20.75 2.21
N ASP A 233 19.07 -20.21 3.18
CA ASP A 233 20.53 -20.07 3.12
C ASP A 233 21.02 -19.34 1.84
N GLY A 234 20.28 -18.33 1.35
CA GLY A 234 20.60 -17.60 0.13
C GLY A 234 20.35 -18.36 -1.19
N GLN A 235 19.73 -19.54 -1.14
CA GLN A 235 19.40 -20.36 -2.31
C GLN A 235 17.89 -20.48 -2.50
N ILE A 236 17.44 -20.33 -3.75
CA ILE A 236 16.05 -20.60 -4.12
C ILE A 236 15.81 -22.11 -4.00
N LYS A 237 15.00 -22.53 -3.04
CA LYS A 237 14.61 -23.92 -2.80
C LYS A 237 13.31 -24.30 -3.51
N GLY A 238 12.49 -23.32 -3.86
CA GLY A 238 11.22 -23.56 -4.54
C GLY A 238 10.47 -22.26 -4.81
N ILE A 239 9.28 -22.43 -5.36
CA ILE A 239 8.32 -21.36 -5.59
C ILE A 239 7.04 -21.75 -4.84
N ARG A 240 6.51 -20.87 -4.02
CA ARG A 240 5.19 -21.04 -3.41
C ARG A 240 4.18 -20.07 -4.01
N SER A 241 2.95 -20.50 -4.14
CA SER A 241 1.82 -19.63 -4.45
C SER A 241 1.45 -18.81 -3.21
N VAL A 242 1.23 -17.52 -3.40
CA VAL A 242 0.66 -16.64 -2.39
C VAL A 242 -0.84 -16.61 -2.62
N GLU A 243 -1.60 -17.24 -1.73
CA GLU A 243 -3.05 -17.26 -1.84
C GLU A 243 -3.66 -15.93 -1.35
N PRO A 244 -4.69 -15.42 -2.05
CA PRO A 244 -5.47 -14.30 -1.56
C PRO A 244 -6.16 -14.68 -0.24
N ASN A 245 -6.20 -13.75 0.72
CA ASN A 245 -6.91 -13.92 1.99
C ASN A 245 -7.72 -12.67 2.33
N ALA A 246 -8.54 -12.74 3.38
CA ALA A 246 -9.44 -11.67 3.77
C ALA A 246 -8.70 -10.36 4.07
N ALA A 247 -7.51 -10.40 4.68
CA ALA A 247 -6.75 -9.20 5.01
C ALA A 247 -6.18 -8.50 3.77
N ARG A 248 -5.68 -9.25 2.78
CA ARG A 248 -5.25 -8.68 1.48
C ARG A 248 -6.42 -8.03 0.75
N LYS A 249 -7.59 -8.69 0.74
CA LYS A 249 -8.81 -8.12 0.14
C LYS A 249 -9.30 -6.88 0.88
N LEU A 250 -9.14 -6.83 2.21
CA LEU A 250 -9.48 -5.65 3.03
C LEU A 250 -8.67 -4.44 2.57
N ILE A 251 -7.34 -4.56 2.57
CA ILE A 251 -6.44 -3.46 2.18
C ILE A 251 -6.65 -3.10 0.71
N GLU A 252 -6.74 -4.08 -0.21
CA GLU A 252 -7.05 -3.82 -1.61
C GLU A 252 -8.30 -2.96 -1.79
N ASN A 253 -9.41 -3.31 -1.11
CA ASN A 253 -10.64 -2.56 -1.23
C ASN A 253 -10.53 -1.12 -0.70
N PHE A 254 -9.81 -0.92 0.40
CA PHE A 254 -9.58 0.41 0.96
C PHE A 254 -8.68 1.24 0.04
N MET A 255 -7.61 0.68 -0.49
CA MET A 255 -6.72 1.37 -1.41
C MET A 255 -7.42 1.73 -2.72
N VAL A 256 -8.25 0.83 -3.26
CA VAL A 256 -9.05 1.13 -4.46
C VAL A 256 -10.05 2.25 -4.17
N ALA A 257 -10.76 2.21 -3.04
CA ALA A 257 -11.70 3.28 -2.66
C ALA A 257 -10.98 4.62 -2.49
N ALA A 258 -9.90 4.68 -1.71
CA ALA A 258 -9.13 5.90 -1.50
C ALA A 258 -8.59 6.49 -2.82
N ASN A 259 -8.14 5.64 -3.75
CA ASN A 259 -7.66 6.08 -5.07
C ASN A 259 -8.80 6.62 -5.96
N VAL A 260 -9.98 6.02 -5.93
CA VAL A 260 -11.15 6.51 -6.67
C VAL A 260 -11.57 7.87 -6.14
N GLU A 261 -11.75 7.98 -4.82
CA GLU A 261 -12.15 9.21 -4.16
C GLU A 261 -11.11 10.34 -4.35
N MET A 262 -9.81 10.02 -4.30
CA MET A 262 -8.74 10.99 -4.61
C MET A 262 -8.83 11.48 -6.05
N ALA A 263 -9.09 10.59 -7.01
CA ALA A 263 -9.23 10.98 -8.41
C ALA A 263 -10.44 11.92 -8.60
N GLU A 264 -11.57 11.65 -7.95
CA GLU A 264 -12.75 12.52 -7.97
C GLU A 264 -12.49 13.85 -7.26
N PHE A 265 -11.80 13.83 -6.12
CA PHE A 265 -11.38 15.03 -5.40
C PHE A 265 -10.53 15.94 -6.30
N LEU A 266 -9.52 15.41 -6.98
CA LEU A 266 -8.66 16.17 -7.89
C LEU A 266 -9.46 16.72 -9.08
N GLU A 267 -10.37 15.94 -9.67
CA GLU A 267 -11.23 16.37 -10.76
C GLU A 267 -12.15 17.53 -10.33
N ASN A 268 -12.79 17.43 -9.17
CA ASN A 268 -13.65 18.46 -8.61
C ASN A 268 -12.90 19.78 -8.31
N HIS A 269 -11.60 19.70 -8.08
CA HIS A 269 -10.73 20.87 -7.87
C HIS A 269 -10.01 21.33 -9.15
N ASN A 270 -10.37 20.79 -10.33
CA ASN A 270 -9.71 21.05 -11.62
C ASN A 270 -8.19 20.82 -11.57
N ALA A 271 -7.75 19.89 -10.73
CA ALA A 271 -6.35 19.47 -10.64
C ALA A 271 -6.06 18.33 -11.61
N LEU A 272 -4.80 18.23 -12.05
CA LEU A 272 -4.37 17.13 -12.88
C LEU A 272 -4.37 15.82 -12.08
N SER A 273 -4.94 14.77 -12.66
CA SER A 273 -4.88 13.43 -12.08
C SER A 273 -4.36 12.43 -13.11
N LEU A 274 -3.57 11.47 -12.63
CA LEU A 274 -3.07 10.36 -13.44
C LEU A 274 -4.02 9.19 -13.29
N ARG A 275 -4.69 8.78 -14.40
CA ARG A 275 -5.60 7.62 -14.40
C ARG A 275 -4.98 6.48 -15.21
N ARG A 276 -4.71 5.37 -14.55
CA ARG A 276 -4.28 4.14 -15.20
C ARG A 276 -5.50 3.37 -15.69
N VAL A 277 -5.70 3.32 -17.01
CA VAL A 277 -6.87 2.67 -17.62
C VAL A 277 -6.45 1.63 -18.65
N VAL A 278 -7.24 0.54 -18.73
CA VAL A 278 -7.19 -0.43 -19.82
C VAL A 278 -8.44 -0.24 -20.67
N LYS A 279 -8.28 0.28 -21.89
CA LYS A 279 -9.42 0.54 -22.78
C LYS A 279 -10.00 -0.75 -23.35
N THR A 280 -9.17 -1.57 -23.99
CA THR A 280 -9.58 -2.86 -24.57
C THR A 280 -8.41 -3.83 -24.41
N PRO A 281 -8.61 -5.02 -23.81
CA PRO A 281 -7.59 -6.05 -23.76
C PRO A 281 -7.09 -6.43 -25.16
N LYS A 282 -5.78 -6.60 -25.32
CA LYS A 282 -5.16 -6.94 -26.62
C LYS A 282 -5.73 -8.22 -27.26
N GLN A 283 -6.26 -9.13 -26.45
CA GLN A 283 -6.83 -10.41 -26.90
C GLN A 283 -8.33 -10.49 -26.62
N TRP A 284 -9.07 -9.41 -26.87
CA TRP A 284 -10.51 -9.36 -26.62
C TRP A 284 -11.28 -10.51 -27.26
N ASP A 285 -11.02 -10.83 -28.53
CA ASP A 285 -11.66 -11.97 -29.23
C ASP A 285 -11.36 -13.33 -28.57
N GLY A 286 -10.22 -13.46 -27.90
CA GLY A 286 -9.87 -14.64 -27.10
C GLY A 286 -10.75 -14.74 -25.85
N ILE A 287 -10.97 -13.63 -25.17
CA ILE A 287 -11.82 -13.55 -23.98
C ILE A 287 -13.27 -13.89 -24.35
N VAL A 288 -13.80 -13.28 -25.41
CA VAL A 288 -15.16 -13.55 -25.92
C VAL A 288 -15.31 -15.04 -26.23
N ARG A 289 -14.38 -15.66 -26.98
CA ARG A 289 -14.44 -17.10 -27.28
C ARG A 289 -14.43 -18.01 -26.06
N ILE A 290 -13.75 -17.60 -24.98
CA ILE A 290 -13.75 -18.36 -23.72
C ILE A 290 -15.09 -18.19 -23.00
N ALA A 291 -15.65 -16.98 -22.97
CA ALA A 291 -16.95 -16.70 -22.39
C ALA A 291 -18.05 -17.48 -23.10
N ASP A 292 -18.10 -17.46 -24.45
CA ASP A 292 -19.06 -18.21 -25.26
C ASP A 292 -19.00 -19.73 -25.01
N ARG A 293 -17.78 -20.30 -24.87
CA ARG A 293 -17.60 -21.74 -24.59
C ARG A 293 -18.10 -22.16 -23.22
N LYS A 294 -18.09 -21.26 -22.25
CA LYS A 294 -18.54 -21.52 -20.88
C LYS A 294 -20.01 -21.13 -20.64
N SER A 295 -20.73 -20.69 -21.66
CA SER A 295 -22.11 -20.22 -21.55
C SER A 295 -22.29 -19.17 -20.45
N VAL A 296 -21.36 -18.23 -20.34
CA VAL A 296 -21.32 -17.17 -19.30
C VAL A 296 -21.91 -15.85 -19.86
N VAL A 297 -22.65 -15.94 -20.95
CA VAL A 297 -23.42 -14.82 -21.53
C VAL A 297 -24.87 -15.17 -21.53
#